data_a7a87a01cb0f17c23891be5e2740f5b2
#
_entry.id   a7a87a01cb0f17c23891be5e2740f5b2
#
_cell.length_a   1.000
_cell.length_b   1.000
_cell.length_c   1.000
_cell.angle_alpha   90.00
_cell.angle_beta   90.00
_cell.angle_gamma   90.00
#
_symmetry.space_group_name_H-M   'P 1'
#
loop_
_entity.id
_entity.type
_entity.pdbx_description
1 polymer ?
#
loop_
_entity_poly.entity_id
_entity_poly.type
_entity_poly.pdbx_seq_one_letter_code
_entity_poly.pdbx_strand_id
1 'polypeptide(L)'
;SDTVTVVSLDTRSPAQVGLYVVTQLTLSGNALTSSDRVAFGTTDCQTTVANVNDIALTSSVAVDVTAQAARANALVCLLVSDSERTPTYQDSGLTVTAATTEISGVDVDKVVKGDTTTFTFSGFGLDNHVTVKVVQASSTCTGTDHVGDIITGGGQGGGYSLTSTTTAKTTATLSLTLNQADTSSKICFFVASGNYGGTGAYADTGGSDVVTVMELTGSSPSQVG
;
A
#
# COMPACT_ATOMS: atom_id res chain seq x y z
N SER A 1 34.13 29.38 19.62
CA SER A 1 32.69 29.66 19.55
C SER A 1 32.00 28.31 19.46
N ASP A 2 31.16 28.00 20.44
CA ASP A 2 30.43 26.74 20.49
C ASP A 2 29.33 26.79 19.45
N THR A 3 29.30 25.79 18.56
CA THR A 3 28.27 25.66 17.53
C THR A 3 27.17 24.76 18.07
N VAL A 4 25.94 25.25 18.15
CA VAL A 4 24.78 24.43 18.51
C VAL A 4 24.16 23.87 17.23
N THR A 5 24.13 22.54 17.11
CA THR A 5 23.42 21.86 16.02
C THR A 5 22.02 21.50 16.48
N VAL A 6 21.02 21.96 15.75
CA VAL A 6 19.61 21.59 16.00
C VAL A 6 19.26 20.41 15.10
N VAL A 7 18.91 19.30 15.70
CA VAL A 7 18.42 18.12 15.00
C VAL A 7 16.89 18.15 14.96
N SER A 8 16.29 17.97 13.79
CA SER A 8 14.83 17.94 13.62
C SER A 8 14.41 16.94 12.58
N LEU A 9 13.15 16.47 12.69
CA LEU A 9 12.41 15.78 11.63
C LEU A 9 11.34 16.73 11.10
N ASP A 10 11.35 16.97 9.80
CA ASP A 10 10.46 17.96 9.17
C ASP A 10 9.39 17.31 8.31
N THR A 11 9.71 16.20 7.65
CA THR A 11 8.76 15.46 6.80
C THR A 11 8.93 13.94 6.91
N ARG A 12 7.89 13.23 6.48
CA ARG A 12 7.88 11.77 6.31
C ARG A 12 7.11 11.36 5.06
N SER A 13 7.50 10.25 4.45
CA SER A 13 6.76 9.64 3.34
C SER A 13 6.98 8.11 3.35
N PRO A 14 5.92 7.31 3.23
CA PRO A 14 4.52 7.68 3.16
C PRO A 14 3.93 8.13 4.52
N ALA A 15 2.74 8.73 4.48
CA ALA A 15 2.00 9.11 5.69
C ALA A 15 1.21 7.93 6.30
N GLN A 16 1.01 6.86 5.51
CA GLN A 16 0.28 5.66 5.89
C GLN A 16 1.12 4.42 5.61
N VAL A 17 1.00 3.42 6.49
CA VAL A 17 1.67 2.13 6.37
C VAL A 17 0.66 1.00 6.55
N GLY A 18 0.85 -0.08 5.80
CA GLY A 18 0.02 -1.29 5.94
C GLY A 18 0.40 -2.11 7.17
N LEU A 19 -0.57 -2.78 7.76
CA LEU A 19 -0.32 -3.71 8.87
C LEU A 19 0.50 -4.90 8.39
N TYR A 20 1.51 -5.29 9.18
CA TYR A 20 2.39 -6.44 8.97
C TYR A 20 3.18 -6.43 7.64
N VAL A 21 3.24 -5.28 7.00
CA VAL A 21 4.01 -5.05 5.77
C VAL A 21 5.24 -4.23 6.11
N VAL A 22 6.41 -4.71 5.74
CA VAL A 22 7.63 -3.91 5.86
C VAL A 22 7.52 -2.75 4.89
N THR A 23 7.38 -1.55 5.43
CA THR A 23 7.25 -0.30 4.67
C THR A 23 8.43 0.60 5.01
N GLN A 24 9.15 1.07 4.00
CA GLN A 24 10.20 2.05 4.22
C GLN A 24 9.60 3.45 4.30
N LEU A 25 9.81 4.09 5.46
CA LEU A 25 9.55 5.51 5.64
C LEU A 25 10.80 6.30 5.29
N THR A 26 10.67 7.26 4.40
CA THR A 26 11.69 8.27 4.15
C THR A 26 11.40 9.47 5.05
N LEU A 27 12.38 9.84 5.83
CA LEU A 27 12.34 10.97 6.76
C LEU A 27 13.24 12.07 6.21
N SER A 28 12.81 13.31 6.28
CA SER A 28 13.71 14.43 6.04
C SER A 28 13.73 15.39 7.23
N GLY A 29 14.84 16.05 7.41
CA GLY A 29 15.06 16.94 8.54
C GLY A 29 16.46 17.50 8.52
N ASN A 30 16.84 18.16 9.60
CA ASN A 30 18.14 18.78 9.75
C ASN A 30 19.06 17.92 10.62
N ALA A 31 20.30 17.75 10.19
CA ALA A 31 21.40 17.12 10.92
C ALA A 31 21.13 15.68 11.40
N LEU A 32 20.24 14.93 10.70
CA LEU A 32 19.97 13.52 10.98
C LEU A 32 21.18 12.65 10.64
N THR A 33 21.44 11.64 11.47
CA THR A 33 22.51 10.67 11.29
C THR A 33 22.00 9.25 11.41
N SER A 34 22.78 8.27 10.96
CA SER A 34 22.47 6.84 11.15
C SER A 34 22.58 6.38 12.61
N SER A 35 23.10 7.20 13.50
CA SER A 35 23.14 6.93 14.94
C SER A 35 21.84 7.33 15.64
N ASP A 36 21.04 8.18 15.01
CA ASP A 36 19.74 8.57 15.53
C ASP A 36 18.74 7.45 15.39
N ARG A 37 17.74 7.46 16.23
CA ARG A 37 16.71 6.41 16.29
C ARG A 37 15.31 6.99 16.23
N VAL A 38 14.41 6.21 15.68
CA VAL A 38 12.99 6.55 15.57
C VAL A 38 12.16 5.51 16.30
N ALA A 39 11.17 5.98 17.01
CA ALA A 39 10.12 5.17 17.61
C ALA A 39 8.74 5.75 17.27
N PHE A 40 7.71 4.99 17.52
CA PHE A 40 6.34 5.43 17.24
C PHE A 40 5.52 5.40 18.54
N GLY A 41 5.07 6.56 18.97
CA GLY A 41 4.33 6.78 20.20
C GLY A 41 2.81 6.80 19.99
N THR A 42 2.02 6.44 21.01
CA THR A 42 0.54 6.56 20.96
C THR A 42 0.02 7.91 21.41
N THR A 43 0.49 8.35 22.55
CA THR A 43 0.04 9.58 23.22
C THR A 43 1.20 10.51 23.56
N ASP A 44 2.37 9.95 23.72
CA ASP A 44 3.61 10.68 23.97
C ASP A 44 4.81 9.83 23.48
N CYS A 45 5.97 10.44 23.45
CA CYS A 45 7.22 9.80 23.06
C CYS A 45 7.98 9.13 24.22
N GLN A 46 7.44 9.15 25.43
CA GLN A 46 8.05 8.53 26.62
C GLN A 46 7.46 7.15 26.93
N THR A 47 6.16 6.96 26.61
CA THR A 47 5.54 5.64 26.67
C THR A 47 5.72 4.93 25.33
N THR A 48 6.72 4.09 25.24
CA THR A 48 6.98 3.27 24.05
C THR A 48 5.75 2.46 23.67
N VAL A 49 5.31 2.61 22.45
CA VAL A 49 4.23 1.79 21.90
C VAL A 49 4.74 0.37 21.72
N ALA A 50 3.98 -0.57 22.23
CA ALA A 50 4.32 -1.99 22.33
C ALA A 50 4.63 -2.71 21.00
N ASN A 51 4.55 -2.05 19.84
CA ASN A 51 4.62 -2.72 18.54
C ASN A 51 5.48 -2.06 17.46
N VAL A 52 6.15 -0.95 17.75
CA VAL A 52 7.16 -0.40 16.84
C VAL A 52 8.34 0.07 17.69
N ASN A 53 9.29 -0.83 17.84
CA ASN A 53 10.45 -0.64 18.68
C ASN A 53 11.37 0.48 18.14
N ASP A 54 12.21 0.96 19.03
CA ASP A 54 13.41 1.72 18.78
C ASP A 54 14.16 1.23 17.52
N ILE A 55 13.97 1.90 16.40
CA ILE A 55 14.51 1.51 15.11
C ILE A 55 15.63 2.48 14.73
N ALA A 56 16.85 1.96 14.54
CA ALA A 56 17.93 2.73 13.99
C ALA A 56 17.61 3.17 12.55
N LEU A 57 17.96 4.38 12.19
CA LEU A 57 17.88 4.81 10.80
C LEU A 57 18.83 3.94 9.95
N THR A 58 18.33 3.40 8.84
CA THR A 58 19.15 2.63 7.89
C THR A 58 20.12 3.54 7.13
N SER A 59 19.76 4.81 7.04
CA SER A 59 20.56 5.91 6.57
C SER A 59 20.15 7.17 7.35
N SER A 60 20.73 8.30 7.06
CA SER A 60 20.31 9.58 7.67
C SER A 60 18.86 9.98 7.35
N VAL A 61 18.13 9.23 6.53
CA VAL A 61 16.81 9.63 6.01
C VAL A 61 15.79 8.50 5.87
N ALA A 62 16.13 7.24 6.16
CA ALA A 62 15.20 6.12 5.95
C ALA A 62 15.14 5.17 7.14
N VAL A 63 13.96 4.59 7.35
CA VAL A 63 13.70 3.56 8.38
C VAL A 63 12.66 2.57 7.89
N ASP A 64 12.89 1.27 8.11
CA ASP A 64 11.94 0.22 7.81
C ASP A 64 11.00 0.00 9.00
N VAL A 65 9.71 0.07 8.74
CA VAL A 65 8.63 -0.01 9.73
C VAL A 65 7.72 -1.18 9.43
N THR A 66 7.37 -1.94 10.47
CA THR A 66 6.33 -2.96 10.40
C THR A 66 5.32 -2.73 11.52
N ALA A 67 4.16 -2.20 11.19
CA ALA A 67 3.08 -1.96 12.15
C ALA A 67 2.32 -3.27 12.42
N GLN A 68 2.12 -3.64 13.70
CA GLN A 68 1.41 -4.85 14.11
C GLN A 68 -0.02 -4.58 14.59
N ALA A 69 -0.42 -3.32 14.73
CA ALA A 69 -1.75 -2.91 15.13
C ALA A 69 -2.16 -1.62 14.44
N ALA A 70 -3.45 -1.50 14.13
CA ALA A 70 -4.00 -0.27 13.56
C ALA A 70 -3.87 0.90 14.53
N ARG A 71 -3.41 2.04 14.03
CA ARG A 71 -3.21 3.28 14.78
C ARG A 71 -3.45 4.49 13.89
N ALA A 72 -4.41 5.29 14.25
CA ALA A 72 -4.53 6.62 13.67
C ALA A 72 -3.51 7.56 14.36
N ASN A 73 -2.75 8.29 13.56
CA ASN A 73 -1.85 9.33 14.04
C ASN A 73 -0.84 8.88 15.12
N ALA A 74 -0.16 7.75 14.90
CA ALA A 74 0.97 7.38 15.74
C ALA A 74 2.05 8.47 15.65
N LEU A 75 2.51 8.99 16.80
CA LEU A 75 3.55 10.01 16.86
C LEU A 75 4.88 9.44 16.37
N VAL A 76 5.60 10.20 15.58
CA VAL A 76 6.98 9.89 15.20
C VAL A 76 7.91 10.52 16.23
N CYS A 77 8.60 9.69 16.98
CA CYS A 77 9.47 10.10 18.07
C CYS A 77 10.93 9.95 17.63
N LEU A 78 11.73 11.00 17.81
CA LEU A 78 13.14 11.03 17.46
C LEU A 78 13.99 10.93 18.73
N LEU A 79 14.95 10.02 18.72
CA LEU A 79 16.03 9.94 19.69
C LEU A 79 17.32 10.42 19.03
N VAL A 80 17.82 11.54 19.48
CA VAL A 80 19.12 12.06 19.03
C VAL A 80 20.21 11.38 19.83
N SER A 81 21.18 10.81 19.12
CA SER A 81 22.35 10.22 19.75
C SER A 81 23.27 11.34 20.25
N ASP A 82 23.21 11.59 21.55
CA ASP A 82 24.12 12.51 22.24
C ASP A 82 24.94 11.74 23.27
N SER A 83 26.24 11.90 23.23
CA SER A 83 27.17 11.21 24.14
C SER A 83 27.14 11.74 25.59
N GLU A 84 26.50 12.89 25.82
CA GLU A 84 26.58 13.58 27.11
C GLU A 84 25.29 13.53 27.95
N ARG A 85 24.18 13.06 27.40
CA ARG A 85 22.87 13.02 28.08
C ARG A 85 22.25 11.63 28.06
N THR A 86 21.45 11.33 29.08
CA THR A 86 20.53 10.19 29.00
C THR A 86 19.58 10.42 27.82
N PRO A 87 19.64 9.59 26.78
CA PRO A 87 18.88 9.82 25.59
C PRO A 87 17.37 9.65 25.89
N THR A 88 16.59 10.66 25.53
CA THR A 88 15.12 10.64 25.64
C THR A 88 14.48 10.88 24.29
N TYR A 89 13.44 10.13 23.99
CA TYR A 89 12.64 10.35 22.77
C TYR A 89 11.90 11.68 22.86
N GLN A 90 11.93 12.42 21.77
CA GLN A 90 11.27 13.72 21.60
C GLN A 90 10.18 13.59 20.53
N ASP A 91 9.05 14.24 20.74
CA ASP A 91 8.02 14.35 19.71
C ASP A 91 8.52 15.24 18.57
N SER A 92 8.51 14.69 17.36
CA SER A 92 8.89 15.42 16.15
C SER A 92 7.77 16.29 15.60
N GLY A 93 6.55 16.17 16.12
CA GLY A 93 5.34 16.77 15.54
C GLY A 93 4.80 16.05 14.31
N LEU A 94 5.45 14.97 13.85
CA LEU A 94 4.99 14.16 12.74
C LEU A 94 4.16 12.97 13.22
N THR A 95 3.22 12.52 12.40
CA THR A 95 2.41 11.32 12.67
C THR A 95 2.40 10.37 11.50
N VAL A 96 2.21 9.07 11.76
CA VAL A 96 2.01 8.02 10.76
C VAL A 96 0.74 7.26 11.10
N THR A 97 -0.08 6.95 10.10
CA THR A 97 -1.25 6.09 10.27
C THR A 97 -0.90 4.67 9.87
N ALA A 98 -1.10 3.72 10.79
CA ALA A 98 -1.03 2.29 10.51
C ALA A 98 -2.45 1.74 10.36
N ALA A 99 -2.76 1.17 9.21
CA ALA A 99 -4.10 0.67 8.90
C ALA A 99 -4.05 -0.60 8.06
N THR A 100 -5.18 -1.28 7.95
CA THR A 100 -5.35 -2.38 7.00
C THR A 100 -5.05 -1.88 5.59
N THR A 101 -4.34 -2.69 4.82
CA THR A 101 -4.01 -2.40 3.42
C THR A 101 -5.23 -1.96 2.62
N GLU A 102 -5.07 -0.95 1.79
CA GLU A 102 -6.13 -0.36 0.97
C GLU A 102 -5.61 -0.07 -0.44
N ILE A 103 -6.45 -0.33 -1.44
CA ILE A 103 -6.29 0.16 -2.80
C ILE A 103 -7.15 1.42 -2.93
N SER A 104 -6.54 2.52 -3.32
CA SER A 104 -7.20 3.83 -3.49
C SER A 104 -7.37 4.25 -4.94
N GLY A 105 -6.83 3.49 -5.88
CA GLY A 105 -6.96 3.77 -7.31
C GLY A 105 -6.27 2.76 -8.19
N VAL A 106 -6.69 2.73 -9.45
CA VAL A 106 -6.09 1.97 -10.54
C VAL A 106 -5.90 2.88 -11.76
N ASP A 107 -4.83 2.67 -12.51
CA ASP A 107 -4.45 3.55 -13.63
C ASP A 107 -5.15 3.21 -14.98
N VAL A 108 -5.80 2.05 -15.07
CA VAL A 108 -6.41 1.54 -16.32
C VAL A 108 -7.94 1.50 -16.17
N ASP A 109 -8.64 2.23 -17.03
CA ASP A 109 -10.10 2.27 -17.10
C ASP A 109 -10.67 1.49 -18.29
N LYS A 110 -9.84 1.16 -19.28
CA LYS A 110 -10.25 0.47 -20.51
C LYS A 110 -9.21 -0.53 -20.98
N VAL A 111 -9.66 -1.71 -21.35
CA VAL A 111 -8.80 -2.78 -21.91
C VAL A 111 -9.49 -3.44 -23.10
N VAL A 112 -8.71 -4.07 -23.96
CA VAL A 112 -9.21 -4.89 -25.06
C VAL A 112 -9.33 -6.33 -24.57
N LYS A 113 -10.45 -6.97 -24.84
CA LYS A 113 -10.71 -8.37 -24.55
C LYS A 113 -9.64 -9.26 -25.18
N GLY A 114 -9.04 -10.11 -24.37
CA GLY A 114 -8.00 -11.06 -24.82
C GLY A 114 -6.58 -10.51 -24.80
N ASP A 115 -6.41 -9.19 -24.69
CA ASP A 115 -5.09 -8.59 -24.58
C ASP A 115 -4.59 -8.59 -23.13
N THR A 116 -3.31 -8.84 -22.94
CA THR A 116 -2.66 -8.72 -21.63
C THR A 116 -2.37 -7.25 -21.33
N THR A 117 -2.94 -6.74 -20.27
CA THR A 117 -2.75 -5.35 -19.81
C THR A 117 -2.10 -5.35 -18.43
N THR A 118 -1.14 -4.47 -18.22
CA THR A 118 -0.55 -4.24 -16.89
C THR A 118 -1.31 -3.10 -16.21
N PHE A 119 -1.87 -3.40 -15.05
CA PHE A 119 -2.54 -2.46 -14.17
C PHE A 119 -1.56 -1.98 -13.11
N THR A 120 -1.57 -0.69 -12.81
CA THR A 120 -0.87 -0.10 -11.68
C THR A 120 -1.89 0.32 -10.63
N PHE A 121 -1.74 -0.22 -9.43
CA PHE A 121 -2.58 0.07 -8.28
C PHE A 121 -1.88 1.09 -7.38
N SER A 122 -2.62 2.05 -6.89
CA SER A 122 -2.20 3.03 -5.89
C SER A 122 -2.89 2.76 -4.56
N GLY A 123 -2.22 3.05 -3.44
CA GLY A 123 -2.77 2.81 -2.11
C GLY A 123 -1.68 2.80 -1.04
N PHE A 124 -1.85 1.97 -0.02
CA PHE A 124 -0.82 1.73 0.97
C PHE A 124 -0.80 0.27 1.43
N GLY A 125 0.37 -0.21 1.85
CA GLY A 125 0.58 -1.61 2.24
C GLY A 125 0.46 -2.59 1.09
N LEU A 126 0.64 -2.15 -0.17
CA LEU A 126 0.48 -2.97 -1.36
C LEU A 126 1.68 -3.91 -1.52
N ASP A 127 1.44 -5.22 -1.32
CA ASP A 127 2.45 -6.26 -1.48
C ASP A 127 1.78 -7.58 -1.90
N ASN A 128 2.54 -8.65 -2.00
CA ASN A 128 2.13 -9.98 -2.47
C ASN A 128 1.03 -10.67 -1.62
N HIS A 129 0.75 -10.18 -0.42
CA HIS A 129 -0.37 -10.64 0.42
C HIS A 129 -1.72 -10.08 -0.03
N VAL A 130 -1.72 -9.12 -0.95
CA VAL A 130 -2.93 -8.57 -1.58
C VAL A 130 -3.19 -9.30 -2.88
N THR A 131 -4.38 -9.85 -3.03
CA THR A 131 -4.85 -10.44 -4.29
C THR A 131 -5.96 -9.59 -4.88
N VAL A 132 -5.96 -9.48 -6.21
CA VAL A 132 -6.93 -8.71 -6.98
C VAL A 132 -7.64 -9.63 -7.97
N LYS A 133 -8.93 -9.44 -8.13
CA LYS A 133 -9.72 -10.02 -9.22
C LYS A 133 -10.61 -8.95 -9.86
N VAL A 134 -10.96 -9.17 -11.11
CA VAL A 134 -11.91 -8.32 -11.83
C VAL A 134 -13.18 -9.14 -12.08
N VAL A 135 -14.32 -8.62 -11.67
CA VAL A 135 -15.61 -9.28 -11.79
C VAL A 135 -16.57 -8.46 -12.65
N GLN A 136 -17.57 -9.11 -13.25
CA GLN A 136 -18.59 -8.40 -14.02
C GLN A 136 -19.34 -7.38 -13.15
N ALA A 137 -19.90 -6.35 -13.77
CA ALA A 137 -20.69 -5.33 -13.11
C ALA A 137 -21.86 -5.89 -12.27
N SER A 138 -22.47 -6.97 -12.72
CA SER A 138 -23.58 -7.67 -12.03
C SER A 138 -23.13 -8.55 -10.87
N SER A 139 -21.82 -8.85 -10.76
CA SER A 139 -21.26 -9.73 -9.73
C SER A 139 -20.90 -8.95 -8.46
N THR A 140 -20.75 -9.66 -7.35
CA THR A 140 -20.30 -9.10 -6.07
C THR A 140 -18.88 -9.55 -5.76
N CYS A 141 -18.14 -8.74 -5.05
CA CYS A 141 -16.81 -9.09 -4.54
C CYS A 141 -16.86 -10.14 -3.42
N THR A 142 -17.99 -10.24 -2.72
CA THR A 142 -18.19 -11.06 -1.52
C THR A 142 -18.78 -12.41 -1.87
N GLY A 143 -18.07 -13.30 -2.47
CA GLY A 143 -18.56 -14.65 -2.74
C GLY A 143 -17.43 -15.63 -2.99
N THR A 144 -17.65 -16.89 -2.67
CA THR A 144 -16.80 -18.00 -3.11
C THR A 144 -17.07 -18.37 -4.57
N ASP A 145 -18.17 -17.88 -5.13
CA ASP A 145 -18.54 -18.11 -6.51
C ASP A 145 -17.79 -17.17 -7.43
N HIS A 146 -16.87 -17.75 -8.20
CA HIS A 146 -16.16 -17.07 -9.29
C HIS A 146 -17.05 -16.91 -10.54
N VAL A 147 -18.36 -17.05 -10.37
CA VAL A 147 -19.35 -16.84 -11.43
C VAL A 147 -19.41 -15.36 -11.72
N GLY A 148 -18.85 -15.00 -12.88
CA GLY A 148 -18.74 -13.61 -13.29
C GLY A 148 -17.32 -13.07 -13.25
N ASP A 149 -16.33 -13.80 -12.74
CA ASP A 149 -14.92 -13.44 -12.88
C ASP A 149 -14.55 -13.43 -14.36
N ILE A 150 -13.98 -12.34 -14.81
CA ILE A 150 -13.53 -12.18 -16.20
C ILE A 150 -12.03 -12.49 -16.36
N ILE A 151 -11.44 -13.05 -15.32
CA ILE A 151 -10.05 -13.50 -15.31
C ILE A 151 -10.00 -15.01 -15.48
N THR A 152 -9.19 -15.49 -16.40
CA THR A 152 -8.92 -16.92 -16.58
C THR A 152 -7.70 -17.35 -15.78
N GLY A 153 -7.90 -18.28 -14.86
CA GLY A 153 -6.86 -18.78 -13.98
C GLY A 153 -6.62 -17.82 -12.79
N GLY A 154 -5.90 -18.25 -11.81
CA GLY A 154 -5.55 -17.41 -10.68
C GLY A 154 -5.48 -18.18 -9.37
N GLY A 155 -4.91 -17.53 -8.37
CA GLY A 155 -4.69 -18.06 -7.03
C GLY A 155 -5.97 -18.14 -6.19
N GLN A 156 -5.85 -17.93 -4.91
CA GLN A 156 -6.91 -17.98 -3.90
C GLN A 156 -8.23 -17.34 -4.39
N GLY A 157 -9.18 -18.17 -4.73
CA GLY A 157 -10.48 -17.69 -5.15
C GLY A 157 -10.52 -16.97 -6.51
N GLY A 158 -9.61 -17.27 -7.46
CA GLY A 158 -9.56 -16.64 -8.78
C GLY A 158 -8.82 -15.30 -8.84
N GLY A 159 -8.23 -14.83 -7.73
CA GLY A 159 -7.44 -13.59 -7.68
C GLY A 159 -5.96 -13.80 -7.97
N TYR A 160 -5.29 -12.72 -8.32
CA TYR A 160 -3.86 -12.66 -8.58
C TYR A 160 -3.16 -11.75 -7.57
N SER A 161 -2.01 -12.20 -7.07
CA SER A 161 -1.23 -11.42 -6.11
C SER A 161 -0.58 -10.21 -6.78
N LEU A 162 -0.59 -9.08 -6.08
CA LEU A 162 0.11 -7.88 -6.51
C LEU A 162 1.62 -8.03 -6.39
N THR A 163 2.34 -7.28 -7.22
CA THR A 163 3.79 -7.11 -7.09
C THR A 163 4.07 -5.66 -6.74
N SER A 164 4.57 -5.42 -5.52
CA SER A 164 4.95 -4.07 -5.11
C SER A 164 6.09 -3.53 -5.95
N THR A 165 5.97 -2.29 -6.40
CA THR A 165 6.97 -1.59 -7.20
C THR A 165 7.80 -0.59 -6.40
N THR A 166 7.44 -0.37 -5.13
CA THR A 166 8.11 0.60 -4.26
C THR A 166 8.41 0.02 -2.88
N THR A 167 9.47 0.49 -2.25
CA THR A 167 9.78 0.15 -0.84
C THR A 167 8.75 0.76 0.12
N ALA A 168 8.14 1.88 -0.25
CA ALA A 168 7.07 2.53 0.49
C ALA A 168 5.73 1.78 0.42
N LYS A 169 5.62 0.72 -0.44
CA LYS A 169 4.41 -0.09 -0.61
C LYS A 169 3.15 0.72 -0.96
N THR A 170 3.33 1.81 -1.70
CA THR A 170 2.25 2.71 -2.13
C THR A 170 1.77 2.44 -3.54
N THR A 171 2.55 1.68 -4.31
CA THR A 171 2.19 1.24 -5.67
C THR A 171 2.54 -0.22 -5.89
N ALA A 172 1.70 -0.89 -6.67
CA ALA A 172 1.91 -2.27 -7.08
C ALA A 172 1.38 -2.50 -8.49
N THR A 173 1.89 -3.49 -9.18
CA THR A 173 1.46 -3.85 -10.53
C THR A 173 0.92 -5.26 -10.62
N LEU A 174 0.07 -5.49 -11.62
CA LEU A 174 -0.46 -6.80 -11.96
C LEU A 174 -0.78 -6.83 -13.46
N SER A 175 -0.29 -7.85 -14.17
CA SER A 175 -0.65 -8.07 -15.57
C SER A 175 -1.79 -9.09 -15.66
N LEU A 176 -2.88 -8.69 -16.33
CA LEU A 176 -4.10 -9.50 -16.49
C LEU A 176 -4.51 -9.57 -17.95
N THR A 177 -5.11 -10.72 -18.31
CA THR A 177 -5.82 -10.89 -19.58
C THR A 177 -7.29 -11.08 -19.27
N LEU A 178 -8.14 -10.11 -19.66
CA LEU A 178 -9.57 -10.16 -19.43
C LEU A 178 -10.28 -10.73 -20.66
N ASN A 179 -10.99 -11.85 -20.49
CA ASN A 179 -11.49 -12.66 -21.60
C ASN A 179 -13.00 -12.51 -21.85
N GLN A 180 -13.65 -11.58 -21.14
CA GLN A 180 -15.08 -11.32 -21.30
C GLN A 180 -15.32 -9.82 -21.43
N ALA A 181 -16.07 -9.42 -22.46
CA ALA A 181 -16.47 -8.02 -22.63
C ALA A 181 -17.47 -7.60 -21.55
N ASP A 182 -17.25 -6.44 -20.96
CA ASP A 182 -18.13 -5.82 -19.96
C ASP A 182 -17.89 -4.32 -19.89
N THR A 183 -18.94 -3.55 -19.61
CA THR A 183 -18.87 -2.09 -19.65
C THR A 183 -18.50 -1.44 -18.32
N SER A 184 -18.52 -2.19 -17.22
CA SER A 184 -18.31 -1.64 -15.88
C SER A 184 -17.84 -2.71 -14.90
N SER A 185 -16.85 -3.51 -15.31
CA SER A 185 -16.27 -4.53 -14.45
C SER A 185 -15.69 -3.93 -13.18
N LYS A 186 -15.94 -4.57 -12.05
CA LYS A 186 -15.47 -4.12 -10.74
C LYS A 186 -14.13 -4.74 -10.42
N ILE A 187 -13.27 -3.97 -9.79
CA ILE A 187 -12.03 -4.46 -9.21
C ILE A 187 -12.29 -4.82 -7.76
N CYS A 188 -12.01 -6.06 -7.42
CA CYS A 188 -12.15 -6.60 -6.08
C CYS A 188 -10.78 -6.97 -5.54
N PHE A 189 -10.49 -6.58 -4.32
CA PHE A 189 -9.24 -6.96 -3.66
C PHE A 189 -9.49 -7.74 -2.38
N PHE A 190 -8.55 -8.59 -2.06
CA PHE A 190 -8.53 -9.41 -0.86
C PHE A 190 -7.20 -9.20 -0.16
N VAL A 191 -7.26 -8.92 1.12
CA VAL A 191 -6.11 -8.90 2.00
C VAL A 191 -6.14 -10.16 2.84
N ALA A 192 -5.06 -10.93 2.83
CA ALA A 192 -5.00 -12.17 3.59
C ALA A 192 -5.39 -11.96 5.06
N SER A 193 -6.23 -12.85 5.59
CA SER A 193 -6.58 -12.86 7.01
C SER A 193 -5.38 -13.24 7.86
N GLY A 194 -5.46 -13.03 9.15
CA GLY A 194 -4.37 -13.30 10.09
C GLY A 194 -3.52 -12.06 10.35
N ASN A 195 -2.21 -12.15 10.17
CA ASN A 195 -1.31 -11.07 10.54
C ASN A 195 -1.50 -9.76 9.75
N TYR A 196 -2.13 -9.78 8.57
CA TYR A 196 -2.31 -8.58 7.73
C TYR A 196 -3.59 -7.80 8.02
N GLY A 197 -4.39 -8.23 9.01
CA GLY A 197 -5.62 -7.53 9.42
C GLY A 197 -6.75 -7.58 8.40
N GLY A 198 -6.63 -8.38 7.36
CA GLY A 198 -7.68 -8.57 6.36
C GLY A 198 -8.89 -9.31 6.93
N THR A 199 -10.07 -9.04 6.38
CA THR A 199 -11.33 -9.67 6.80
C THR A 199 -11.47 -11.11 6.30
N GLY A 200 -10.55 -11.58 5.43
CA GLY A 200 -10.67 -12.86 4.75
C GLY A 200 -11.77 -12.90 3.69
N ALA A 201 -12.23 -11.74 3.24
CA ALA A 201 -13.23 -11.60 2.18
C ALA A 201 -12.76 -10.57 1.14
N TYR A 202 -13.17 -10.76 -0.11
CA TYR A 202 -12.95 -9.74 -1.15
C TYR A 202 -13.82 -8.51 -0.88
N ALA A 203 -13.21 -7.34 -0.99
CA ALA A 203 -13.87 -6.05 -0.90
C ALA A 203 -13.80 -5.33 -2.26
N ASP A 204 -14.76 -4.46 -2.52
CA ASP A 204 -14.74 -3.54 -3.65
C ASP A 204 -13.74 -2.41 -3.37
N THR A 205 -12.98 -1.97 -4.36
CA THR A 205 -12.09 -0.81 -4.26
C THR A 205 -12.83 0.52 -4.06
N GLY A 206 -14.16 0.48 -4.11
CA GLY A 206 -15.03 1.64 -3.87
C GLY A 206 -15.42 2.37 -5.15
N GLY A 207 -16.45 1.91 -5.80
CA GLY A 207 -17.36 2.57 -6.76
C GLY A 207 -16.82 3.39 -7.94
N SER A 208 -15.59 3.88 -7.92
CA SER A 208 -14.97 4.64 -9.00
C SER A 208 -14.00 3.83 -9.86
N ASP A 209 -13.49 2.72 -9.33
CA ASP A 209 -12.49 1.90 -10.03
C ASP A 209 -13.18 0.80 -10.83
N VAL A 210 -13.76 1.18 -11.96
CA VAL A 210 -14.36 0.27 -12.92
C VAL A 210 -13.52 0.18 -14.18
N VAL A 211 -13.44 -1.04 -14.75
CA VAL A 211 -12.73 -1.30 -16.00
C VAL A 211 -13.72 -1.68 -17.08
N THR A 212 -13.65 -1.00 -18.22
CA THR A 212 -14.39 -1.38 -19.41
C THR A 212 -13.57 -2.36 -20.24
N VAL A 213 -14.10 -3.56 -20.46
CA VAL A 213 -13.48 -4.58 -21.33
C VAL A 213 -14.16 -4.53 -22.70
N MET A 214 -13.47 -3.97 -23.68
CA MET A 214 -13.99 -3.78 -25.05
C MET A 214 -13.72 -5.03 -25.89
N GLU A 215 -14.71 -5.44 -26.66
CA GLU A 215 -14.53 -6.43 -27.73
C GLU A 215 -14.30 -5.69 -29.05
N LEU A 216 -13.18 -5.96 -29.70
CA LEU A 216 -12.95 -5.51 -31.07
C LEU A 216 -13.80 -6.37 -32.01
N THR A 217 -14.97 -5.86 -32.38
CA THR A 217 -15.72 -6.42 -33.49
C THR A 217 -15.02 -6.00 -34.78
N GLY A 218 -14.36 -6.94 -35.46
CA GLY A 218 -13.63 -6.65 -36.68
C GLY A 218 -14.53 -5.94 -37.72
N SER A 219 -14.14 -4.75 -38.12
CA SER A 219 -14.67 -4.16 -39.35
C SER A 219 -14.07 -4.98 -40.49
N SER A 220 -14.91 -5.80 -41.12
CA SER A 220 -14.56 -6.36 -42.44
C SER A 220 -14.20 -5.18 -43.34
N PRO A 221 -13.02 -5.15 -43.98
CA PRO A 221 -12.77 -4.08 -44.95
C PRO A 221 -13.84 -4.17 -46.01
N SER A 222 -14.67 -3.16 -46.08
CA SER A 222 -15.56 -3.02 -47.24
C SER A 222 -14.66 -2.95 -48.47
N GLN A 223 -14.85 -3.89 -49.42
CA GLN A 223 -14.11 -3.90 -50.65
C GLN A 223 -14.27 -2.51 -51.31
N VAL A 224 -13.11 -1.83 -51.46
CA VAL A 224 -13.03 -0.68 -52.35
C VAL A 224 -12.94 -1.28 -53.76
N GLY A 225 -14.05 -1.24 -54.47
CA GLY A 225 -14.11 -1.59 -55.86
C GLY A 225 -13.55 -0.47 -56.75
#